data_003f9f45c6f9ec4291a3a9bd79d9ad30
#
_entry.id   003f9f45c6f9ec4291a3a9bd79d9ad30
#
_cell.length_a   1.000
_cell.length_b   1.000
_cell.length_c   1.000
_cell.angle_alpha   90.00
_cell.angle_beta   90.00
_cell.angle_gamma   90.00
#
_symmetry.space_group_name_H-M   'P 1'
#
loop_
_entity.id
_entity.type
_entity.pdbx_description
1 polymer ?
#
loop_
_entity_poly.entity_id
_entity_poly.type
_entity_poly.pdbx_seq_one_letter_code
_entity_poly.pdbx_strand_id
1 'polypeptide(L)'
;MAKLEFSASVVMRISPERAFDYFADHRHVADVLQGVTRWEPIGSRTTGVGARYDVELIAMGFPLRSELRIDRWRRPHEIGWVSESGPIKQEGGFTFTTAPDGVKVDLRIAYEPPAAAIGALIARQMDRVVRGRLQGAMEWIRDTLESAPS
;
A
#
# COMPACT_ATOMS: atom_id res chain seq x y z
N MET A 1 10.16 8.14 -18.95
CA MET A 1 9.13 7.11 -18.79
C MET A 1 8.08 7.58 -17.82
N ALA A 2 6.82 7.34 -18.15
CA ALA A 2 5.72 7.80 -17.32
C ALA A 2 5.61 6.96 -16.05
N LYS A 3 5.77 7.61 -14.91
CA LYS A 3 5.56 7.02 -13.61
C LYS A 3 4.07 7.11 -13.30
N LEU A 4 3.47 5.98 -12.95
CA LEU A 4 2.07 5.94 -12.51
C LEU A 4 2.01 6.14 -11.01
N GLU A 5 1.12 6.99 -10.56
CA GLU A 5 0.97 7.29 -9.14
C GLU A 5 -0.50 7.18 -8.75
N PHE A 6 -0.76 6.44 -7.66
CA PHE A 6 -2.08 6.28 -7.08
C PHE A 6 -2.05 6.72 -5.64
N SER A 7 -3.12 7.35 -5.20
CA SER A 7 -3.27 7.76 -3.81
C SER A 7 -4.70 7.56 -3.33
N ALA A 8 -4.83 7.34 -2.04
CA ALA A 8 -6.11 7.24 -1.36
C ALA A 8 -5.96 7.82 0.05
N SER A 9 -7.03 8.35 0.59
CA SER A 9 -6.97 9.04 1.87
C SER A 9 -8.27 8.84 2.64
N VAL A 10 -8.16 8.68 3.96
CA VAL A 10 -9.32 8.55 4.83
C VAL A 10 -9.00 9.13 6.20
N VAL A 11 -10.02 9.72 6.85
CA VAL A 11 -9.92 10.15 8.25
C VAL A 11 -10.62 9.10 9.11
N MET A 12 -9.92 8.60 10.11
CA MET A 12 -10.41 7.57 11.02
C MET A 12 -10.52 8.14 12.44
N ARG A 13 -11.58 7.79 13.14
CA ARG A 13 -11.80 8.18 14.55
C ARG A 13 -11.14 7.20 15.51
N ILE A 14 -9.87 6.97 15.31
CA ILE A 14 -9.03 6.13 16.16
C ILE A 14 -7.70 6.85 16.38
N SER A 15 -6.90 6.36 17.30
CA SER A 15 -5.58 6.95 17.54
C SER A 15 -4.63 6.70 16.38
N PRO A 16 -3.66 7.59 16.14
CA PRO A 16 -2.62 7.35 15.15
C PRO A 16 -1.87 6.04 15.38
N GLU A 17 -1.61 5.70 16.63
CA GLU A 17 -0.90 4.47 17.01
C GLU A 17 -1.69 3.22 16.58
N ARG A 18 -3.00 3.24 16.80
CA ARG A 18 -3.86 2.11 16.43
C ARG A 18 -3.94 1.96 14.91
N ALA A 19 -4.05 3.06 14.19
CA ALA A 19 -4.04 3.04 12.73
C ALA A 19 -2.71 2.52 12.20
N PHE A 20 -1.61 3.04 12.73
CA PHE A 20 -0.26 2.60 12.34
C PHE A 20 -0.11 1.09 12.53
N ASP A 21 -0.48 0.59 13.71
CA ASP A 21 -0.31 -0.84 14.04
C ASP A 21 -1.11 -1.75 13.11
N TYR A 22 -2.28 -1.30 12.66
CA TYR A 22 -3.05 -2.06 11.68
C TYR A 22 -2.30 -2.19 10.35
N PHE A 23 -1.85 -1.05 9.79
CA PHE A 23 -1.17 -1.04 8.50
C PHE A 23 0.26 -1.58 8.58
N ALA A 24 0.85 -1.60 9.76
CA ALA A 24 2.18 -2.16 10.00
C ALA A 24 2.19 -3.69 9.96
N ASP A 25 1.05 -4.32 10.12
CA ASP A 25 0.93 -5.77 10.08
C ASP A 25 0.85 -6.23 8.62
N HIS A 26 1.88 -6.95 8.17
CA HIS A 26 1.95 -7.41 6.78
C HIS A 26 0.77 -8.30 6.36
N ARG A 27 0.10 -8.92 7.32
CA ARG A 27 -1.06 -9.77 7.02
C ARG A 27 -2.28 -8.97 6.56
N HIS A 28 -2.30 -7.67 6.80
CA HIS A 28 -3.40 -6.79 6.40
C HIS A 28 -3.22 -6.16 5.02
N VAL A 29 -2.08 -6.37 4.37
CA VAL A 29 -1.78 -5.71 3.08
C VAL A 29 -2.80 -6.07 2.01
N ALA A 30 -3.25 -7.32 1.98
CA ALA A 30 -4.24 -7.76 1.00
C ALA A 30 -5.60 -7.07 1.18
N ASP A 31 -5.90 -6.57 2.38
CA ASP A 31 -7.13 -5.83 2.63
C ASP A 31 -7.12 -4.47 1.93
N VAL A 32 -5.94 -3.90 1.73
CA VAL A 32 -5.76 -2.59 1.11
C VAL A 32 -5.44 -2.71 -0.38
N LEU A 33 -4.53 -3.59 -0.74
CA LEU A 33 -3.99 -3.72 -2.08
C LEU A 33 -4.62 -4.90 -2.79
N GLN A 34 -5.80 -4.67 -3.36
CA GLN A 34 -6.48 -5.69 -4.15
C GLN A 34 -5.66 -6.03 -5.38
N GLY A 35 -5.56 -7.33 -5.68
CA GLY A 35 -4.70 -7.83 -6.74
C GLY A 35 -3.37 -8.37 -6.23
N VAL A 36 -3.00 -8.05 -5.00
CA VAL A 36 -1.86 -8.67 -4.33
C VAL A 36 -2.26 -10.08 -3.89
N THR A 37 -1.58 -11.08 -4.43
CA THR A 37 -1.84 -12.49 -4.12
C THR A 37 -0.81 -13.07 -3.16
N ARG A 38 0.30 -12.35 -2.97
CA ARG A 38 1.35 -12.74 -2.05
C ARG A 38 2.02 -11.50 -1.47
N TRP A 39 2.20 -11.51 -0.16
CA TRP A 39 2.99 -10.49 0.55
C TRP A 39 3.59 -11.21 1.76
N GLU A 40 4.68 -11.93 1.53
CA GLU A 40 5.28 -12.79 2.53
C GLU A 40 6.64 -12.27 2.97
N PRO A 41 6.92 -12.26 4.28
CA PRO A 41 8.24 -11.82 4.75
C PRO A 41 9.35 -12.76 4.28
N ILE A 42 10.48 -12.17 3.94
CA ILE A 42 11.71 -12.88 3.62
C ILE A 42 12.61 -12.80 4.86
N GLY A 43 12.88 -13.93 5.46
CA GLY A 43 13.67 -13.97 6.69
C GLY A 43 12.81 -13.72 7.93
N SER A 44 13.47 -13.43 9.04
CA SER A 44 12.83 -13.33 10.36
C SER A 44 12.28 -11.94 10.68
N ARG A 45 12.76 -10.90 10.00
CA ARG A 45 12.30 -9.54 10.26
C ARG A 45 10.99 -9.27 9.51
N THR A 46 9.93 -8.98 10.25
CA THR A 46 8.60 -8.69 9.70
C THR A 46 8.16 -7.25 9.90
N THR A 47 8.93 -6.45 10.61
CA THR A 47 8.62 -5.05 10.90
C THR A 47 9.89 -4.21 10.89
N GLY A 48 9.72 -2.90 10.70
CA GLY A 48 10.81 -1.95 10.78
C GLY A 48 11.62 -1.84 9.49
N VAL A 49 12.51 -0.87 9.47
CA VAL A 49 13.41 -0.64 8.33
C VAL A 49 14.27 -1.88 8.10
N GLY A 50 14.35 -2.31 6.85
CA GLY A 50 15.10 -3.49 6.46
C GLY A 50 14.26 -4.75 6.32
N ALA A 51 13.02 -4.77 6.79
CA ALA A 51 12.10 -5.87 6.54
C ALA A 51 11.89 -6.02 5.03
N ARG A 52 11.89 -7.25 4.53
CA ARG A 52 11.77 -7.55 3.10
C ARG A 52 10.61 -8.50 2.87
N TYR A 53 9.96 -8.33 1.73
CA TYR A 53 8.78 -9.12 1.38
C TYR A 53 8.87 -9.63 -0.05
N ASP A 54 8.47 -10.88 -0.23
CA ASP A 54 8.22 -11.48 -1.54
C ASP A 54 6.78 -11.16 -1.91
N VAL A 55 6.58 -10.40 -2.99
CA VAL A 55 5.28 -9.85 -3.38
C VAL A 55 4.89 -10.37 -4.75
N GLU A 56 3.64 -10.79 -4.87
CA GLU A 56 3.04 -11.11 -6.17
C GLU A 56 1.78 -10.28 -6.36
N LEU A 57 1.71 -9.64 -7.50
CA LEU A 57 0.56 -8.83 -7.91
C LEU A 57 0.04 -9.34 -9.23
N ILE A 58 -1.27 -9.53 -9.32
CA ILE A 58 -1.90 -9.86 -10.60
C ILE A 58 -2.29 -8.56 -11.29
N ALA A 59 -1.67 -8.30 -12.43
CA ALA A 59 -1.95 -7.14 -13.25
C ALA A 59 -2.34 -7.60 -14.66
N MET A 60 -3.54 -7.23 -15.10
CA MET A 60 -4.06 -7.59 -16.42
C MET A 60 -4.01 -9.11 -16.69
N GLY A 61 -4.26 -9.91 -15.65
CA GLY A 61 -4.25 -11.37 -15.76
C GLY A 61 -2.88 -12.01 -15.65
N PHE A 62 -1.81 -11.22 -15.49
CA PHE A 62 -0.45 -11.75 -15.39
C PHE A 62 0.10 -11.61 -13.98
N PRO A 63 0.73 -12.66 -13.43
CA PRO A 63 1.40 -12.55 -12.14
C PRO A 63 2.74 -11.82 -12.31
N LEU A 64 2.93 -10.79 -11.50
CA LEU A 64 4.17 -10.01 -11.46
C LEU A 64 4.77 -10.18 -10.08
N ARG A 65 6.00 -10.69 -10.02
CA ARG A 65 6.72 -10.90 -8.76
C ARG A 65 7.78 -9.85 -8.57
N SER A 66 7.94 -9.41 -7.33
CA SER A 66 8.98 -8.47 -6.94
C SER A 66 9.34 -8.68 -5.49
N GLU A 67 10.49 -8.14 -5.10
CA GLU A 67 10.88 -8.07 -3.70
C GLU A 67 10.84 -6.62 -3.28
N LEU A 68 10.18 -6.36 -2.15
CA LEU A 68 10.07 -5.04 -1.58
C LEU A 68 10.80 -4.98 -0.25
N ARG A 69 11.36 -3.82 0.05
CA ARG A 69 12.04 -3.56 1.33
C ARG A 69 11.40 -2.36 2.00
N ILE A 70 11.19 -2.46 3.30
CA ILE A 70 10.76 -1.31 4.10
C ILE A 70 11.96 -0.37 4.24
N ASP A 71 11.81 0.84 3.74
CA ASP A 71 12.86 1.86 3.80
C ASP A 71 12.52 3.01 4.77
N ARG A 72 11.26 3.11 5.21
CA ARG A 72 10.81 4.12 6.17
C ARG A 72 9.88 3.46 7.18
N TRP A 73 10.14 3.74 8.46
CA TRP A 73 9.33 3.18 9.53
C TRP A 73 9.44 4.11 10.73
N ARG A 74 8.45 4.95 10.93
CA ARG A 74 8.40 5.90 12.03
C ARG A 74 7.03 5.86 12.69
N ARG A 75 6.91 5.08 13.74
CA ARG A 75 5.66 4.95 14.48
C ARG A 75 5.34 6.22 15.26
N PRO A 76 4.15 6.77 15.19
CA PRO A 76 2.99 6.38 14.40
C PRO A 76 2.81 7.23 13.13
N HIS A 77 3.88 7.65 12.48
CA HIS A 77 3.84 8.67 11.44
C HIS A 77 3.96 8.15 10.01
N GLU A 78 4.78 7.12 9.80
CA GLU A 78 5.10 6.74 8.43
C GLU A 78 5.57 5.30 8.30
N ILE A 79 5.09 4.63 7.24
CA ILE A 79 5.61 3.35 6.76
C ILE A 79 5.84 3.51 5.27
N GLY A 80 7.03 3.15 4.79
CA GLY A 80 7.32 3.23 3.37
C GLY A 80 8.11 2.05 2.87
N TRP A 81 7.98 1.76 1.58
CA TRP A 81 8.69 0.66 0.93
C TRP A 81 9.21 1.04 -0.44
N VAL A 82 10.24 0.32 -0.88
CA VAL A 82 10.80 0.43 -2.22
C VAL A 82 11.03 -0.96 -2.77
N SER A 83 10.97 -1.11 -4.08
CA SER A 83 11.31 -2.36 -4.74
C SER A 83 12.83 -2.56 -4.75
N GLU A 84 13.27 -3.79 -4.48
CA GLU A 84 14.68 -4.19 -4.61
C GLU A 84 14.92 -4.94 -5.91
N SER A 85 13.96 -5.75 -6.35
CA SER A 85 14.10 -6.54 -7.57
C SER A 85 12.73 -6.78 -8.18
N GLY A 86 12.74 -7.19 -9.44
CA GLY A 86 11.54 -7.52 -10.18
C GLY A 86 11.35 -6.62 -11.40
N PRO A 87 10.39 -6.98 -12.26
CA PRO A 87 10.15 -6.26 -13.52
C PRO A 87 9.52 -4.88 -13.33
N ILE A 88 8.94 -4.61 -12.17
CA ILE A 88 8.28 -3.34 -11.88
C ILE A 88 9.02 -2.62 -10.76
N LYS A 89 9.46 -1.39 -11.05
CA LYS A 89 9.98 -0.52 -10.00
C LYS A 89 8.81 0.14 -9.28
N GLN A 90 8.76 -0.04 -7.97
CA GLN A 90 7.66 0.43 -7.14
C GLN A 90 8.18 1.08 -5.87
N GLU A 91 7.51 2.14 -5.46
CA GLU A 91 7.66 2.70 -4.13
C GLU A 91 6.30 3.10 -3.60
N GLY A 92 6.16 3.14 -2.30
CA GLY A 92 4.89 3.53 -1.71
C GLY A 92 4.99 3.70 -0.22
N GLY A 93 3.88 4.04 0.38
CA GLY A 93 3.82 4.18 1.82
C GLY A 93 2.52 4.73 2.34
N PHE A 94 2.42 4.66 3.66
CA PHE A 94 1.35 5.27 4.42
C PHE A 94 1.92 6.42 5.24
N THR A 95 1.18 7.52 5.29
CA THR A 95 1.46 8.64 6.19
C THR A 95 0.28 8.82 7.12
N PHE A 96 0.56 9.01 8.41
CA PHE A 96 -0.44 9.12 9.47
C PHE A 96 -0.31 10.50 10.08
N THR A 97 -1.33 11.34 9.89
CA THR A 97 -1.34 12.72 10.38
C THR A 97 -2.44 12.90 11.41
N THR A 98 -2.12 13.47 12.57
CA THR A 98 -3.13 13.73 13.60
C THR A 98 -4.22 14.64 13.05
N ALA A 99 -5.46 14.26 13.26
CA ALA A 99 -6.66 15.02 12.91
C ALA A 99 -7.42 15.38 14.21
N PRO A 100 -8.35 16.35 14.18
CA PRO A 100 -9.06 16.78 15.41
C PRO A 100 -9.70 15.66 16.20
N ASP A 101 -10.30 14.67 15.52
CA ASP A 101 -10.98 13.56 16.18
C ASP A 101 -10.32 12.20 15.93
N GLY A 102 -9.08 12.19 15.47
CA GLY A 102 -8.41 10.93 15.17
C GLY A 102 -7.16 11.07 14.32
N VAL A 103 -7.13 10.37 13.21
CA VAL A 103 -5.96 10.31 12.33
C VAL A 103 -6.37 10.36 10.86
N LYS A 104 -5.63 11.11 10.06
CA LYS A 104 -5.73 11.06 8.61
C LYS A 104 -4.69 10.08 8.08
N VAL A 105 -5.12 9.08 7.34
CA VAL A 105 -4.25 8.09 6.73
C VAL A 105 -4.20 8.34 5.23
N ASP A 106 -3.01 8.56 4.73
CA ASP A 106 -2.75 8.74 3.30
C ASP A 106 -1.94 7.58 2.79
N LEU A 107 -2.40 6.95 1.72
CA LEU A 107 -1.69 5.91 0.99
C LEU A 107 -1.23 6.49 -0.34
N ARG A 108 0.03 6.27 -0.67
CA ARG A 108 0.58 6.64 -1.98
C ARG A 108 1.36 5.46 -2.53
N ILE A 109 1.12 5.14 -3.80
CA ILE A 109 1.85 4.10 -4.52
C ILE A 109 2.28 4.70 -5.85
N ALA A 110 3.57 4.59 -6.16
CA ALA A 110 4.13 5.02 -7.43
C ALA A 110 4.88 3.85 -8.05
N TYR A 111 4.69 3.59 -9.33
CA TYR A 111 5.42 2.54 -10.01
C TYR A 111 5.65 2.86 -11.48
N GLU A 112 6.70 2.25 -12.03
CA GLU A 112 7.04 2.34 -13.44
C GLU A 112 6.65 1.02 -14.09
N PRO A 113 5.61 0.99 -14.94
CA PRO A 113 5.26 -0.24 -15.66
C PRO A 113 6.33 -0.56 -16.70
N PRO A 114 6.49 -1.84 -17.09
CA PRO A 114 7.38 -2.20 -18.18
C PRO A 114 6.97 -1.44 -19.44
N ALA A 115 7.93 -0.84 -20.13
CA ALA A 115 7.67 0.07 -21.25
C ALA A 115 6.86 -0.54 -22.40
N ALA A 116 6.90 -1.85 -22.55
CA ALA A 116 6.19 -2.57 -23.63
C ALA A 116 4.74 -2.91 -23.30
N ALA A 117 4.29 -2.69 -22.07
CA ALA A 117 3.06 -3.32 -21.61
C ALA A 117 1.83 -2.44 -21.66
N ILE A 118 1.95 -1.11 -21.73
CA ILE A 118 0.78 -0.26 -21.50
C ILE A 118 0.82 0.99 -22.37
N GLY A 119 -0.12 1.09 -23.33
CA GLY A 119 -0.39 2.35 -23.99
C GLY A 119 -1.03 3.34 -23.01
N ALA A 120 -0.90 4.64 -23.31
CA ALA A 120 -1.39 5.71 -22.44
C ALA A 120 -2.89 5.60 -22.12
N LEU A 121 -3.67 5.07 -23.06
CA LEU A 121 -5.11 4.91 -22.88
C LEU A 121 -5.44 3.85 -21.82
N ILE A 122 -4.71 2.72 -21.86
CA ILE A 122 -4.90 1.63 -20.88
C ILE A 122 -4.47 2.11 -19.51
N ALA A 123 -3.38 2.86 -19.41
CA ALA A 123 -2.93 3.42 -18.14
C ALA A 123 -4.00 4.32 -17.50
N ARG A 124 -4.70 5.12 -18.28
CA ARG A 124 -5.76 5.99 -17.76
C ARG A 124 -6.97 5.21 -17.28
N GLN A 125 -7.34 4.13 -17.95
CA GLN A 125 -8.45 3.28 -17.52
C GLN A 125 -8.11 2.54 -16.23
N MET A 126 -6.89 2.03 -16.12
CA MET A 126 -6.41 1.38 -14.91
C MET A 126 -6.36 2.34 -13.72
N ASP A 127 -5.96 3.59 -13.95
CA ASP A 127 -5.89 4.61 -12.92
C ASP A 127 -7.24 4.76 -12.19
N ARG A 128 -8.32 4.89 -12.94
CA ARG A 128 -9.66 5.04 -12.37
C ARG A 128 -10.09 3.85 -11.53
N VAL A 129 -9.86 2.65 -12.03
CA VAL A 129 -10.24 1.40 -11.36
C VAL A 129 -9.42 1.23 -10.08
N VAL A 130 -8.11 1.42 -10.17
CA VAL A 130 -7.20 1.25 -9.02
C VAL A 130 -7.51 2.27 -7.94
N ARG A 131 -7.71 3.54 -8.29
CA ARG A 131 -8.05 4.58 -7.31
C ARG A 131 -9.36 4.27 -6.58
N GLY A 132 -10.38 3.83 -7.32
CA GLY A 132 -11.65 3.45 -6.71
C GLY A 132 -11.52 2.28 -5.76
N ARG A 133 -10.73 1.28 -6.10
CA ARG A 133 -10.48 0.12 -5.23
C ARG A 133 -9.70 0.50 -3.98
N LEU A 134 -8.67 1.32 -4.12
CA LEU A 134 -7.88 1.77 -2.98
C LEU A 134 -8.73 2.60 -2.03
N GLN A 135 -9.50 3.54 -2.55
CA GLN A 135 -10.36 4.38 -1.72
C GLN A 135 -11.42 3.55 -1.02
N GLY A 136 -12.07 2.63 -1.72
CA GLY A 136 -13.05 1.73 -1.14
C GLY A 136 -12.48 0.85 -0.04
N ALA A 137 -11.27 0.32 -0.25
CA ALA A 137 -10.58 -0.48 0.75
C ALA A 137 -10.25 0.34 2.00
N MET A 138 -9.78 1.57 1.83
CA MET A 138 -9.48 2.46 2.96
C MET A 138 -10.73 2.79 3.76
N GLU A 139 -11.85 3.03 3.10
CA GLU A 139 -13.12 3.29 3.77
C GLU A 139 -13.63 2.06 4.52
N TRP A 140 -13.50 0.88 3.94
CA TRP A 140 -13.86 -0.37 4.61
C TRP A 140 -13.02 -0.59 5.87
N ILE A 141 -11.72 -0.35 5.79
CA ILE A 141 -10.82 -0.46 6.94
C ILE A 141 -11.20 0.55 8.01
N ARG A 142 -11.48 1.80 7.64
CA ARG A 142 -11.96 2.82 8.56
C ARG A 142 -13.19 2.33 9.32
N ASP A 143 -14.20 1.87 8.58
CA ASP A 143 -15.45 1.42 9.19
C ASP A 143 -15.23 0.23 10.12
N THR A 144 -14.36 -0.70 9.72
CA THR A 144 -14.01 -1.87 10.52
C THR A 144 -13.32 -1.47 11.81
N LEU A 145 -12.31 -0.59 11.74
CA LEU A 145 -11.56 -0.17 12.91
C LEU A 145 -12.38 0.73 13.85
N GLU A 146 -13.22 1.59 13.30
CA GLU A 146 -14.09 2.45 14.12
C GLU A 146 -15.17 1.65 14.85
N SER A 147 -15.61 0.54 14.26
CA SER A 147 -16.63 -0.34 14.86
C SER A 147 -16.05 -1.32 15.86
N ALA A 148 -14.77 -1.58 15.81
CA ALA A 148 -14.12 -2.53 16.71
C ALA A 148 -13.92 -1.91 18.10
N PRO A 149 -14.08 -2.69 19.18
CA PRO A 149 -13.76 -2.18 20.53
C PRO A 149 -12.27 -1.85 20.61
N SER A 150 -11.98 -0.75 21.24
CA SER A 150 -10.61 -0.28 21.46
C SER A 150 -9.85 -1.15 22.45
#